data_170e677ab8e38546125a9d98ce460e5d
#
_entry.id   170e677ab8e38546125a9d98ce460e5d
#
_cell.length_a   1.000
_cell.length_b   1.000
_cell.length_c   1.000
_cell.angle_alpha   90.00
_cell.angle_beta   90.00
_cell.angle_gamma   90.00
#
_symmetry.space_group_name_H-M   'P 1'
#
loop_
_entity.id
_entity.type
_entity.pdbx_description
1 polymer ?
#
loop_
_entity_poly.entity_id
_entity_poly.type
_entity_poly.pdbx_seq_one_letter_code
_entity_poly.pdbx_strand_id
1 'polypeptide(L)'
;DFNHPSIFSWVLFNEQWGLQTKGGDGKDSWLPDTQEWVGRCYDLAKELDPTRLVEDNSPCCGGGHVKTDLNSWHMYLPGWKWKATLDEAEAKTFPGSTWNYVGGRQQGEEPMLNSECGNVWGYEGSAGDVDWSFDYHAMIDEFRRHPKVAGWLYTEHHDVINEWNGYVRADRSEKETGLGELVPGMT
;
A
#
# COMPACT_ATOMS: atom_id res chain seq x y z
N ASP A 1 -13.15 17.55 4.65
CA ASP A 1 -11.92 16.88 5.11
C ASP A 1 -10.69 17.78 5.15
N PHE A 2 -10.69 18.90 4.44
CA PHE A 2 -9.54 19.81 4.36
C PHE A 2 -9.00 20.27 5.74
N ASN A 3 -9.86 20.49 6.71
CA ASN A 3 -9.49 20.95 8.06
C ASN A 3 -9.19 19.84 9.07
N HIS A 4 -9.08 18.58 8.63
CA HIS A 4 -8.75 17.46 9.52
C HIS A 4 -7.24 17.27 9.64
N PRO A 5 -6.63 17.57 10.80
CA PRO A 5 -5.17 17.48 10.97
C PRO A 5 -4.64 16.04 10.95
N SER A 6 -5.51 15.05 11.12
CA SER A 6 -5.15 13.63 11.02
C SER A 6 -4.93 13.14 9.58
N ILE A 7 -5.41 13.89 8.58
CA ILE A 7 -5.14 13.59 7.17
C ILE A 7 -3.75 14.11 6.84
N PHE A 8 -2.80 13.21 6.59
CA PHE A 8 -1.42 13.57 6.28
C PHE A 8 -1.09 13.46 4.79
N SER A 9 -1.87 12.70 4.03
CA SER A 9 -1.66 12.47 2.61
C SER A 9 -2.98 12.34 1.84
N TRP A 10 -2.96 12.74 0.56
CA TRP A 10 -3.99 12.50 -0.43
C TRP A 10 -3.53 11.39 -1.37
N VAL A 11 -4.38 10.38 -1.59
CA VAL A 11 -4.17 9.32 -2.58
C VAL A 11 -5.08 9.60 -3.78
N LEU A 12 -4.49 9.75 -4.97
CA LEU A 12 -5.26 10.14 -6.16
C LEU A 12 -5.83 8.95 -6.90
N PHE A 13 -5.05 7.89 -7.04
CA PHE A 13 -5.46 6.64 -7.71
C PHE A 13 -5.08 5.44 -6.87
N ASN A 14 -5.85 4.36 -6.99
CA ASN A 14 -5.61 3.11 -6.30
C ASN A 14 -5.31 2.00 -7.29
N GLU A 15 -4.22 1.28 -7.06
CA GLU A 15 -3.80 0.07 -7.79
C GLU A 15 -3.78 0.21 -9.31
N GLN A 16 -3.60 1.43 -9.82
CA GLN A 16 -3.58 1.78 -11.24
C GLN A 16 -4.78 1.28 -12.08
N TRP A 17 -5.89 0.95 -11.45
CA TRP A 17 -7.10 0.52 -12.16
C TRP A 17 -7.56 1.61 -13.14
N GLY A 18 -7.60 1.27 -14.43
CA GLY A 18 -7.96 2.21 -15.49
C GLY A 18 -6.80 3.08 -16.00
N LEU A 19 -5.63 3.06 -15.40
CA LEU A 19 -4.45 3.80 -15.85
C LEU A 19 -3.54 2.99 -16.79
N GLN A 20 -3.69 1.68 -16.79
CA GLN A 20 -2.94 0.76 -17.62
C GLN A 20 -3.75 0.26 -18.78
N THR A 21 -3.08 -0.03 -19.89
CA THR A 21 -3.64 -0.72 -21.05
C THR A 21 -2.80 -1.94 -21.38
N LYS A 22 -3.42 -2.95 -21.98
CA LYS A 22 -2.68 -4.08 -22.51
C LYS A 22 -1.93 -3.67 -23.77
N GLY A 23 -0.62 -3.78 -23.75
CA GLY A 23 0.23 -3.62 -24.92
C GLY A 23 0.03 -4.76 -25.93
N GLY A 24 0.57 -4.59 -27.13
CA GLY A 24 0.53 -5.61 -28.18
C GLY A 24 1.25 -6.92 -27.82
N ASP A 25 2.11 -6.89 -26.80
CA ASP A 25 2.78 -8.04 -26.22
C ASP A 25 1.98 -8.71 -25.08
N GLY A 26 0.78 -8.22 -24.81
CA GLY A 26 -0.12 -8.70 -23.76
C GLY A 26 0.24 -8.24 -22.34
N LYS A 27 1.30 -7.42 -22.17
CA LYS A 27 1.69 -6.86 -20.87
C LYS A 27 0.96 -5.55 -20.62
N ASP A 28 0.66 -5.31 -19.36
CA ASP A 28 0.11 -4.03 -18.94
C ASP A 28 1.17 -2.94 -19.05
N SER A 29 0.79 -1.80 -19.57
CA SER A 29 1.67 -0.66 -19.73
C SER A 29 0.93 0.65 -19.48
N TRP A 30 1.70 1.65 -19.04
CA TRP A 30 1.22 3.02 -18.87
C TRP A 30 1.51 3.79 -20.14
N LEU A 31 0.49 4.27 -20.81
CA LEU A 31 0.64 5.15 -21.97
C LEU A 31 1.31 6.45 -21.55
N PRO A 32 2.15 7.06 -22.40
CA PRO A 32 2.79 8.35 -22.11
C PRO A 32 1.77 9.44 -21.74
N ASP A 33 0.66 9.55 -22.44
CA ASP A 33 -0.38 10.54 -22.18
C ASP A 33 -1.06 10.31 -20.81
N THR A 34 -1.23 9.04 -20.40
CA THR A 34 -1.74 8.70 -19.07
C THR A 34 -0.76 9.09 -17.98
N GLN A 35 0.53 8.83 -18.19
CA GLN A 35 1.57 9.24 -17.25
C GLN A 35 1.61 10.76 -17.09
N GLU A 36 1.53 11.50 -18.18
CA GLU A 36 1.47 12.96 -18.14
C GLU A 36 0.22 13.45 -17.41
N TRP A 37 -0.92 12.82 -17.67
CA TRP A 37 -2.18 13.16 -16.98
C TRP A 37 -2.09 12.92 -15.48
N VAL A 38 -1.58 11.77 -15.03
CA VAL A 38 -1.37 11.47 -13.59
C VAL A 38 -0.43 12.50 -12.96
N GLY A 39 0.66 12.88 -13.65
CA GLY A 39 1.55 13.93 -13.18
C GLY A 39 0.86 15.29 -13.01
N ARG A 40 -0.04 15.66 -13.94
CA ARG A 40 -0.85 16.89 -13.81
C ARG A 40 -1.87 16.78 -12.64
N CYS A 41 -2.43 15.61 -12.39
CA CYS A 41 -3.30 15.41 -11.23
C CYS A 41 -2.54 15.61 -9.91
N TYR A 42 -1.31 15.11 -9.83
CA TYR A 42 -0.44 15.39 -8.69
C TYR A 42 -0.19 16.89 -8.51
N ASP A 43 0.19 17.59 -9.58
CA ASP A 43 0.44 19.04 -9.52
C ASP A 43 -0.78 19.82 -9.06
N LEU A 44 -1.95 19.47 -9.57
CA LEU A 44 -3.22 20.06 -9.14
C LEU A 44 -3.51 19.80 -7.65
N ALA A 45 -3.28 18.58 -7.18
CA ALA A 45 -3.47 18.26 -5.77
C ALA A 45 -2.54 19.09 -4.86
N LYS A 46 -1.28 19.28 -5.26
CA LYS A 46 -0.32 20.13 -4.55
C LYS A 46 -0.68 21.62 -4.62
N GLU A 47 -1.29 22.07 -5.70
CA GLU A 47 -1.81 23.45 -5.83
C GLU A 47 -3.00 23.68 -4.89
N LEU A 48 -3.91 22.72 -4.82
CA LEU A 48 -5.11 22.79 -3.98
C LEU A 48 -4.81 22.63 -2.49
N ASP A 49 -3.84 21.79 -2.15
CA ASP A 49 -3.38 21.59 -0.76
C ASP A 49 -1.86 21.39 -0.70
N PRO A 50 -1.08 22.47 -0.58
CA PRO A 50 0.37 22.40 -0.49
C PRO A 50 0.88 21.89 0.86
N THR A 51 -0.01 21.66 1.84
CA THR A 51 0.36 21.33 3.22
C THR A 51 0.48 19.83 3.47
N ARG A 52 -0.10 19.01 2.60
CA ARG A 52 -0.13 17.54 2.74
C ARG A 52 0.72 16.86 1.68
N LEU A 53 1.12 15.64 1.99
CA LEU A 53 1.75 14.78 1.02
C LEU A 53 0.71 14.32 -0.02
N VAL A 54 1.21 13.97 -1.21
CA VAL A 54 0.38 13.45 -2.30
C VAL A 54 1.00 12.16 -2.81
N GLU A 55 0.21 11.12 -2.81
CA GLU A 55 0.47 9.83 -3.42
C GLU A 55 -0.30 9.80 -4.74
N ASP A 56 0.43 9.84 -5.86
CA ASP A 56 -0.19 9.91 -7.19
C ASP A 56 -0.97 8.65 -7.54
N ASN A 57 -0.48 7.51 -7.08
CA ASN A 57 -1.11 6.20 -7.19
C ASN A 57 -0.64 5.34 -6.03
N SER A 58 -1.53 4.56 -5.43
CA SER A 58 -1.20 3.55 -4.43
C SER A 58 -1.03 2.21 -5.15
N PRO A 59 0.21 1.81 -5.55
CA PRO A 59 0.39 0.80 -6.57
C PRO A 59 0.44 -0.62 -6.06
N CYS A 60 -0.08 -1.55 -6.88
CA CYS A 60 0.15 -3.00 -6.74
C CYS A 60 0.67 -3.61 -8.05
N CYS A 61 0.90 -4.88 -8.03
CA CYS A 61 0.84 -5.79 -9.19
C CYS A 61 1.71 -5.35 -10.39
N GLY A 62 2.86 -4.72 -10.13
CA GLY A 62 3.77 -4.21 -11.17
C GLY A 62 3.42 -2.81 -11.68
N GLY A 63 2.49 -2.12 -11.03
CA GLY A 63 2.27 -0.69 -11.20
C GLY A 63 3.37 0.14 -10.54
N GLY A 64 3.21 1.44 -10.51
CA GLY A 64 4.20 2.32 -9.90
C GLY A 64 3.80 3.78 -9.93
N HIS A 65 4.75 4.62 -9.60
CA HIS A 65 4.60 6.06 -9.48
C HIS A 65 5.06 6.81 -10.73
N VAL A 66 4.36 7.90 -10.99
CA VAL A 66 4.75 8.90 -11.98
C VAL A 66 5.39 10.11 -11.30
N LYS A 67 4.74 10.63 -10.26
CA LYS A 67 5.18 11.77 -9.47
C LYS A 67 4.49 11.72 -8.11
N THR A 68 5.25 11.50 -7.04
CA THR A 68 4.71 11.21 -5.72
C THR A 68 5.57 11.81 -4.62
N ASP A 69 5.00 12.05 -3.44
CA ASP A 69 5.75 12.39 -2.22
C ASP A 69 6.08 11.15 -1.39
N LEU A 70 5.49 9.98 -1.71
CA LEU A 70 5.67 8.73 -1.00
C LEU A 70 5.99 7.60 -1.99
N ASN A 71 7.05 6.84 -1.76
CA ASN A 71 7.26 5.59 -2.49
C ASN A 71 6.45 4.49 -1.82
N SER A 72 5.19 4.38 -2.22
CA SER A 72 4.23 3.45 -1.62
C SER A 72 4.05 2.18 -2.44
N TRP A 73 3.56 1.13 -1.80
CA TRP A 73 3.22 -0.14 -2.48
C TRP A 73 2.21 -0.94 -1.67
N HIS A 74 1.50 -1.86 -2.34
CA HIS A 74 0.61 -2.84 -1.72
C HIS A 74 1.26 -4.22 -1.69
N MET A 75 1.02 -4.97 -0.60
CA MET A 75 1.49 -6.34 -0.49
C MET A 75 0.68 -7.14 0.54
N TYR A 76 0.26 -8.35 0.13
CA TYR A 76 -0.42 -9.33 0.99
C TYR A 76 0.41 -10.60 1.03
N LEU A 77 0.94 -10.94 2.21
CA LEU A 77 1.85 -12.06 2.37
C LEU A 77 1.59 -12.80 3.69
N PRO A 78 1.82 -14.13 3.74
CA PRO A 78 1.92 -14.82 5.00
C PRO A 78 3.14 -14.29 5.79
N GLY A 79 3.04 -14.30 7.13
CA GLY A 79 4.01 -13.68 8.04
C GLY A 79 5.48 -14.01 7.75
N TRP A 80 5.77 -15.25 7.42
CA TRP A 80 7.12 -15.73 7.17
C TRP A 80 7.79 -15.19 5.88
N LYS A 81 7.04 -14.58 4.97
CA LYS A 81 7.57 -13.99 3.73
C LYS A 81 7.98 -12.53 3.88
N TRP A 82 7.48 -11.82 4.88
CA TRP A 82 7.67 -10.38 5.00
C TRP A 82 9.14 -9.97 5.06
N LYS A 83 9.95 -10.69 5.85
CA LYS A 83 11.37 -10.36 5.97
C LYS A 83 12.08 -10.29 4.61
N ALA A 84 12.01 -11.35 3.84
CA ALA A 84 12.70 -11.40 2.55
C ALA A 84 12.18 -10.35 1.56
N THR A 85 10.88 -10.09 1.58
CA THR A 85 10.24 -9.08 0.72
C THR A 85 10.69 -7.67 1.07
N LEU A 86 10.76 -7.34 2.37
CA LEU A 86 11.19 -6.03 2.81
C LEU A 86 12.71 -5.82 2.64
N ASP A 87 13.53 -6.85 2.90
CA ASP A 87 14.96 -6.83 2.57
C ASP A 87 15.18 -6.46 1.09
N GLU A 88 14.41 -7.08 0.20
CA GLU A 88 14.50 -6.82 -1.24
C GLU A 88 14.01 -5.41 -1.61
N ALA A 89 12.89 -4.96 -1.05
CA ALA A 89 12.33 -3.64 -1.28
C ALA A 89 13.29 -2.55 -0.82
N GLU A 90 13.85 -2.65 0.40
CA GLU A 90 14.83 -1.70 0.91
C GLU A 90 16.11 -1.64 0.08
N ALA A 91 16.58 -2.79 -0.39
CA ALA A 91 17.77 -2.84 -1.26
C ALA A 91 17.56 -2.13 -2.60
N LYS A 92 16.32 -2.09 -3.09
CA LYS A 92 15.93 -1.43 -4.34
C LYS A 92 15.53 0.03 -4.15
N THR A 93 15.37 0.51 -2.91
CA THR A 93 14.89 1.85 -2.58
C THR A 93 16.07 2.77 -2.24
N PHE A 94 16.41 3.65 -3.18
CA PHE A 94 17.48 4.66 -3.04
C PHE A 94 17.29 5.77 -4.08
N PRO A 95 17.82 6.98 -3.86
CA PRO A 95 17.77 8.04 -4.85
C PRO A 95 18.37 7.62 -6.21
N GLY A 96 17.60 7.78 -7.27
CA GLY A 96 17.95 7.32 -8.61
C GLY A 96 17.44 5.91 -8.97
N SER A 97 16.82 5.18 -8.03
CA SER A 97 16.20 3.90 -8.32
C SER A 97 14.96 4.05 -9.20
N THR A 98 14.76 3.10 -10.10
CA THR A 98 13.54 2.98 -10.91
C THR A 98 12.53 2.00 -10.30
N TRP A 99 12.85 1.39 -9.16
CA TRP A 99 11.95 0.47 -8.50
C TRP A 99 10.66 1.19 -8.08
N ASN A 100 9.54 0.61 -8.44
CA ASN A 100 8.21 1.16 -8.19
C ASN A 100 7.90 2.50 -8.89
N TYR A 101 8.63 2.81 -9.98
CA TYR A 101 8.40 3.98 -10.83
C TYR A 101 8.17 3.55 -12.28
N VAL A 102 7.33 4.28 -13.01
CA VAL A 102 7.00 3.99 -14.41
C VAL A 102 7.59 5.03 -15.36
N GLY A 103 7.68 4.69 -16.65
CA GLY A 103 8.13 5.60 -17.70
C GLY A 103 9.57 6.08 -17.56
N GLY A 104 10.46 5.29 -16.95
CA GLY A 104 11.87 5.66 -16.74
C GLY A 104 12.09 6.71 -15.65
N ARG A 105 11.06 7.02 -14.85
CA ARG A 105 11.18 7.90 -13.69
C ARG A 105 11.96 7.24 -12.58
N GLN A 106 12.49 8.04 -11.70
CA GLN A 106 13.37 7.60 -10.63
C GLN A 106 12.94 8.20 -9.30
N GLN A 107 13.18 7.45 -8.24
CA GLN A 107 13.01 7.90 -6.87
C GLN A 107 13.96 9.06 -6.55
N GLY A 108 13.47 10.04 -5.82
CA GLY A 108 14.26 11.05 -5.11
C GLY A 108 14.48 10.66 -3.64
N GLU A 109 13.96 11.46 -2.74
CA GLU A 109 14.06 11.27 -1.28
C GLU A 109 12.73 10.76 -0.65
N GLU A 110 11.80 10.29 -1.48
CA GLU A 110 10.49 9.84 -1.01
C GLU A 110 10.63 8.68 -0.03
N PRO A 111 10.04 8.79 1.18
CA PRO A 111 10.05 7.70 2.15
C PRO A 111 9.18 6.53 1.67
N MET A 112 9.54 5.33 2.09
CA MET A 112 8.75 4.13 1.81
C MET A 112 7.51 4.08 2.70
N LEU A 113 6.35 3.80 2.11
CA LEU A 113 5.10 3.56 2.83
C LEU A 113 4.43 2.30 2.27
N ASN A 114 4.17 1.30 3.11
CA ASN A 114 3.25 0.26 2.68
C ASN A 114 1.82 0.76 2.86
N SER A 115 1.21 1.20 1.76
CA SER A 115 -0.09 1.86 1.77
C SER A 115 -1.28 0.91 1.80
N GLU A 116 -1.02 -0.41 1.65
CA GLU A 116 -2.03 -1.44 1.80
C GLU A 116 -1.37 -2.78 2.06
N CYS A 117 -1.62 -3.39 3.23
CA CYS A 117 -1.05 -4.69 3.58
C CYS A 117 -1.99 -5.57 4.37
N GLY A 118 -1.72 -6.87 4.33
CA GLY A 118 -2.38 -7.88 5.14
C GLY A 118 -1.68 -9.23 5.02
N ASN A 119 -2.11 -10.16 5.85
CA ASN A 119 -1.55 -11.52 5.90
C ASN A 119 -2.53 -12.57 5.43
N VAL A 120 -3.80 -12.33 5.64
CA VAL A 120 -4.89 -13.23 5.25
C VAL A 120 -5.39 -12.81 3.89
N TRP A 121 -5.51 -13.78 2.98
CA TRP A 121 -6.12 -13.53 1.67
C TRP A 121 -7.62 -13.35 1.84
N GLY A 122 -8.08 -12.11 1.83
CA GLY A 122 -9.45 -11.73 2.08
C GLY A 122 -10.35 -11.82 0.85
N TYR A 123 -10.26 -12.86 0.05
CA TYR A 123 -11.13 -13.08 -1.10
C TYR A 123 -11.99 -14.33 -0.92
N GLU A 124 -12.98 -14.52 -1.78
CA GLU A 124 -13.88 -15.67 -1.76
C GLU A 124 -13.11 -17.00 -1.69
N GLY A 125 -13.48 -17.84 -0.72
CA GLY A 125 -12.81 -19.10 -0.44
C GLY A 125 -11.61 -19.00 0.51
N SER A 126 -11.24 -17.81 0.98
CA SER A 126 -10.22 -17.64 2.02
C SER A 126 -10.80 -17.97 3.41
N ALA A 127 -9.91 -18.30 4.35
CA ALA A 127 -10.27 -18.60 5.74
C ALA A 127 -10.19 -17.33 6.60
N GLY A 128 -10.97 -16.30 6.25
CA GLY A 128 -10.90 -14.99 6.92
C GLY A 128 -11.26 -14.99 8.41
N ASP A 129 -11.97 -16.01 8.91
CA ASP A 129 -12.37 -16.14 10.32
C ASP A 129 -11.50 -17.19 11.02
N VAL A 130 -10.22 -16.89 11.17
CA VAL A 130 -9.21 -17.75 11.77
C VAL A 130 -8.25 -16.92 12.61
N ASP A 131 -7.53 -17.56 13.53
CA ASP A 131 -6.42 -16.94 14.25
C ASP A 131 -5.26 -16.65 13.29
N TRP A 132 -5.03 -15.37 13.01
CA TRP A 132 -3.91 -14.87 12.20
C TRP A 132 -2.98 -13.92 12.99
N SER A 133 -3.10 -13.95 14.31
CA SER A 133 -2.31 -13.07 15.19
C SER A 133 -0.81 -13.23 15.00
N PHE A 134 -0.32 -14.46 14.83
CA PHE A 134 1.09 -14.73 14.59
C PHE A 134 1.59 -14.07 13.30
N ASP A 135 0.87 -14.22 12.20
CA ASP A 135 1.23 -13.63 10.91
C ASP A 135 1.18 -12.10 10.96
N TYR A 136 0.18 -11.54 11.64
CA TYR A 136 0.07 -10.10 11.87
C TYR A 136 1.27 -9.55 12.64
N HIS A 137 1.67 -10.20 13.73
CA HIS A 137 2.84 -9.78 14.50
C HIS A 137 4.12 -9.90 13.72
N ALA A 138 4.32 -10.99 13.00
CA ALA A 138 5.49 -11.18 12.16
C ALA A 138 5.61 -10.05 11.11
N MET A 139 4.50 -9.66 10.50
CA MET A 139 4.44 -8.55 9.56
C MET A 139 4.83 -7.23 10.23
N ILE A 140 4.20 -6.88 11.34
CA ILE A 140 4.45 -5.62 12.07
C ILE A 140 5.90 -5.55 12.56
N ASP A 141 6.42 -6.64 13.07
CA ASP A 141 7.81 -6.70 13.52
C ASP A 141 8.80 -6.48 12.38
N GLU A 142 8.53 -7.01 11.21
CA GLU A 142 9.39 -6.78 10.06
C GLU A 142 9.30 -5.33 9.57
N PHE A 143 8.13 -4.71 9.51
CA PHE A 143 8.03 -3.28 9.21
C PHE A 143 8.86 -2.42 10.18
N ARG A 144 8.80 -2.72 11.47
CA ARG A 144 9.58 -1.99 12.50
C ARG A 144 11.09 -2.20 12.40
N ARG A 145 11.55 -3.33 11.85
CA ARG A 145 12.97 -3.65 11.67
C ARG A 145 13.58 -3.00 10.43
N HIS A 146 12.77 -2.55 9.48
CA HIS A 146 13.22 -1.97 8.23
C HIS A 146 13.15 -0.44 8.28
N PRO A 147 14.28 0.26 8.54
CA PRO A 147 14.28 1.68 8.87
C PRO A 147 13.88 2.61 7.71
N LYS A 148 13.90 2.14 6.47
CA LYS A 148 13.40 2.91 5.33
C LYS A 148 11.88 2.93 5.25
N VAL A 149 11.20 1.99 5.91
CA VAL A 149 9.74 1.94 5.95
C VAL A 149 9.22 2.95 6.98
N ALA A 150 8.67 4.05 6.50
CA ALA A 150 8.14 5.13 7.33
C ALA A 150 6.80 4.76 8.00
N GLY A 151 6.05 3.82 7.43
CA GLY A 151 4.77 3.38 7.96
C GLY A 151 4.10 2.32 7.12
N TRP A 152 2.98 1.84 7.63
CA TRP A 152 2.13 0.87 6.95
C TRP A 152 0.66 1.12 7.28
N LEU A 153 -0.23 0.67 6.38
CA LEU A 153 -1.68 0.72 6.54
C LEU A 153 -2.23 -0.70 6.35
N TYR A 154 -2.76 -1.24 7.44
CA TYR A 154 -3.37 -2.57 7.38
C TYR A 154 -4.74 -2.50 6.71
N THR A 155 -4.98 -3.36 5.75
CA THR A 155 -6.24 -3.50 5.05
C THR A 155 -6.88 -4.82 5.47
N GLU A 156 -7.97 -4.76 6.34
CA GLU A 156 -8.67 -3.52 6.61
C GLU A 156 -9.36 -3.52 8.00
N HIS A 157 -10.06 -2.45 8.33
CA HIS A 157 -10.75 -2.36 9.60
C HIS A 157 -11.90 -3.39 9.74
N HIS A 158 -12.69 -3.57 8.69
CA HIS A 158 -13.81 -4.54 8.66
C HIS A 158 -13.87 -5.20 7.30
N ASP A 159 -14.39 -6.43 7.27
CA ASP A 159 -14.59 -7.14 6.03
C ASP A 159 -15.47 -6.34 5.05
N VAL A 160 -15.16 -6.42 3.79
CA VAL A 160 -15.99 -5.94 2.67
C VAL A 160 -16.34 -7.11 1.74
N ILE A 161 -17.10 -6.85 0.70
CA ILE A 161 -17.45 -7.88 -0.28
C ILE A 161 -16.17 -8.44 -0.91
N ASN A 162 -16.00 -9.76 -0.81
CA ASN A 162 -14.86 -10.52 -1.34
C ASN A 162 -13.50 -10.24 -0.68
N GLU A 163 -13.45 -9.46 0.39
CA GLU A 163 -12.23 -9.23 1.16
C GLU A 163 -12.52 -9.41 2.65
N TRP A 164 -11.82 -10.34 3.31
CA TRP A 164 -12.09 -10.78 4.68
C TRP A 164 -10.87 -10.65 5.60
N ASN A 165 -10.04 -9.65 5.35
CA ASN A 165 -8.91 -9.30 6.21
C ASN A 165 -9.28 -8.37 7.38
N GLY A 166 -10.56 -8.04 7.54
CA GLY A 166 -11.02 -7.13 8.58
C GLY A 166 -10.76 -7.64 10.00
N TYR A 167 -10.55 -6.72 10.94
CA TYR A 167 -10.56 -7.04 12.37
C TYR A 167 -11.94 -7.47 12.87
N VAL A 168 -12.97 -7.01 12.21
CA VAL A 168 -14.38 -7.36 12.47
C VAL A 168 -15.07 -7.69 11.15
N ARG A 169 -16.24 -8.32 11.22
CA ARG A 169 -17.05 -8.62 10.04
C ARG A 169 -17.64 -7.34 9.40
N ALA A 170 -18.20 -7.48 8.22
CA ALA A 170 -18.82 -6.37 7.47
C ALA A 170 -19.95 -5.67 8.28
N ASP A 171 -20.68 -6.40 9.08
CA ASP A 171 -21.73 -5.89 9.97
C ASP A 171 -21.20 -5.35 11.32
N ARG A 172 -19.89 -5.32 11.50
CA ARG A 172 -19.18 -4.91 12.73
C ARG A 172 -19.28 -5.90 13.88
N SER A 173 -19.84 -7.09 13.68
CA SER A 173 -19.78 -8.15 14.69
C SER A 173 -18.35 -8.65 14.89
N GLU A 174 -18.08 -9.19 16.05
CA GLU A 174 -16.77 -9.76 16.41
C GLU A 174 -16.39 -10.91 15.47
N LYS A 175 -15.09 -10.98 15.18
CA LYS A 175 -14.48 -11.98 14.33
C LYS A 175 -13.34 -12.63 15.09
N GLU A 176 -13.19 -13.94 14.93
CA GLU A 176 -12.03 -14.61 15.49
C GLU A 176 -10.80 -14.26 14.67
N THR A 177 -9.85 -13.58 15.29
CA THR A 177 -8.59 -13.15 14.68
C THR A 177 -7.36 -13.55 15.51
N GLY A 178 -7.57 -13.99 16.75
CA GLY A 178 -6.51 -14.19 17.73
C GLY A 178 -5.94 -12.90 18.32
N LEU A 179 -6.32 -11.72 17.80
CA LEU A 179 -5.76 -10.44 18.25
C LEU A 179 -6.29 -10.00 19.61
N GLY A 180 -7.44 -10.49 20.04
CA GLY A 180 -8.02 -10.20 21.37
C GLY A 180 -7.18 -10.70 22.54
N GLU A 181 -6.36 -11.70 22.31
CA GLU A 181 -5.43 -12.27 23.29
C GLU A 181 -4.09 -11.51 23.38
N LEU A 182 -3.90 -10.48 22.56
CA LEU A 182 -2.65 -9.76 22.50
C LEU A 182 -2.46 -8.84 23.70
N VAL A 183 -1.26 -8.85 24.22
CA VAL A 183 -0.88 -8.05 25.39
C VAL A 183 -1.05 -6.54 25.09
N PRO A 184 -1.70 -5.77 25.99
CA PRO A 184 -1.77 -4.33 25.85
C PRO A 184 -0.39 -3.70 25.61
N GLY A 185 -0.26 -2.88 24.57
CA GLY A 185 1.00 -2.27 24.17
C GLY A 185 1.68 -2.90 22.96
N MET A 186 1.10 -3.94 22.41
CA MET A 186 1.51 -4.50 21.11
C MET A 186 0.73 -3.90 19.93
N THR A 187 -0.13 -2.95 20.20
CA THR A 187 -0.90 -2.18 19.22
C THR A 187 -0.23 -0.83 18.92
#